data_edd125b0e6cc400ee95a079d70ebe52d
#
_entry.id   edd125b0e6cc400ee95a079d70ebe52d
#
_cell.length_a   1.000
_cell.length_b   1.000
_cell.length_c   1.000
_cell.angle_alpha   90.00
_cell.angle_beta   90.00
_cell.angle_gamma   90.00
#
_symmetry.space_group_name_H-M   'P 1'
#
loop_
_entity.id
_entity.type
_entity.pdbx_description
1 polymer ?
#
loop_
_entity_poly.entity_id
_entity_poly.type
_entity_poly.pdbx_seq_one_letter_code
_entity_poly.pdbx_strand_id
1 'polypeptide(L)'
;MSQSIKVEKTVTIDKPAAELYSFWRQFENLPRFTRHLKDVRVISDNRSHWVITGPLDGTVEWDAEIVDDRPNELIAWKSVPGADVDNAGSVQFKAAPGNRGTEVKVVTVYNPPGGVIGNMLAKLFGESPEQQIGDDLARFKMLMEAGEIATNDGQPSGHSHSKD
;
A
#
# COMPACT_ATOMS: atom_id res chain seq x y z
N MET A 1 19.87 -3.81 19.16
CA MET A 1 18.68 -4.63 18.86
C MET A 1 17.68 -3.82 18.07
N SER A 2 17.35 -4.27 16.89
CA SER A 2 16.41 -3.54 16.07
C SER A 2 14.98 -3.85 16.54
N GLN A 3 14.13 -2.85 16.46
CA GLN A 3 12.72 -3.02 16.81
C GLN A 3 11.91 -2.93 15.52
N SER A 4 11.25 -4.03 15.20
CA SER A 4 10.37 -4.06 14.06
C SER A 4 9.06 -3.38 14.40
N ILE A 5 8.54 -2.62 13.46
CA ILE A 5 7.21 -2.04 13.58
C ILE A 5 6.29 -2.88 12.69
N LYS A 6 5.25 -3.46 13.29
CA LYS A 6 4.28 -4.27 12.57
C LYS A 6 2.93 -3.58 12.57
N VAL A 7 2.33 -3.45 11.40
CA VAL A 7 0.99 -2.87 11.26
C VAL A 7 0.12 -3.87 10.53
N GLU A 8 -1.09 -4.05 11.01
CA GLU A 8 -2.04 -4.98 10.43
C GLU A 8 -3.39 -4.28 10.34
N LYS A 9 -3.98 -4.26 9.14
CA LYS A 9 -5.28 -3.64 8.90
C LYS A 9 -6.09 -4.49 7.93
N THR A 10 -7.40 -4.48 8.11
CA THR A 10 -8.32 -5.22 7.25
C THR A 10 -9.46 -4.32 6.81
N VAL A 11 -9.88 -4.47 5.56
CA VAL A 11 -11.05 -3.78 5.03
C VAL A 11 -11.86 -4.78 4.22
N THR A 12 -13.19 -4.62 4.20
CA THR A 12 -14.07 -5.44 3.36
C THR A 12 -14.46 -4.62 2.14
N ILE A 13 -14.23 -5.19 0.96
CA ILE A 13 -14.50 -4.53 -0.32
C ILE A 13 -15.50 -5.38 -1.10
N ASP A 14 -16.54 -4.75 -1.62
CA ASP A 14 -17.61 -5.44 -2.34
C ASP A 14 -17.18 -5.73 -3.78
N LYS A 15 -16.16 -6.57 -3.92
CA LYS A 15 -15.61 -7.00 -5.20
C LYS A 15 -15.03 -8.41 -5.07
N PRO A 16 -14.97 -9.16 -6.16
CA PRO A 16 -14.37 -10.50 -6.12
C PRO A 16 -12.86 -10.44 -5.82
N ALA A 17 -12.37 -11.44 -5.13
CA ALA A 17 -10.95 -11.53 -4.81
C ALA A 17 -10.07 -11.46 -6.06
N ALA A 18 -10.50 -12.08 -7.15
CA ALA A 18 -9.73 -12.07 -8.40
C ALA A 18 -9.49 -10.66 -8.92
N GLU A 19 -10.50 -9.82 -8.84
CA GLU A 19 -10.38 -8.44 -9.32
C GLU A 19 -9.43 -7.63 -8.45
N LEU A 20 -9.55 -7.78 -7.13
CA LEU A 20 -8.71 -7.07 -6.17
C LEU A 20 -7.27 -7.54 -6.26
N TYR A 21 -7.07 -8.84 -6.36
CA TYR A 21 -5.74 -9.41 -6.52
C TYR A 21 -5.07 -8.90 -7.80
N SER A 22 -5.79 -8.95 -8.91
CA SER A 22 -5.22 -8.54 -10.20
C SER A 22 -4.79 -7.07 -10.19
N PHE A 23 -5.59 -6.23 -9.57
CA PHE A 23 -5.25 -4.81 -9.48
C PHE A 23 -4.01 -4.59 -8.61
N TRP A 24 -4.00 -5.20 -7.43
CA TRP A 24 -2.88 -5.06 -6.50
C TRP A 24 -1.60 -5.70 -7.04
N ARG A 25 -1.74 -6.83 -7.73
CA ARG A 25 -0.58 -7.56 -8.26
C ARG A 25 0.22 -6.73 -9.27
N GLN A 26 -0.42 -5.80 -9.92
CA GLN A 26 0.27 -4.82 -10.75
C GLN A 26 0.75 -3.70 -9.83
N PHE A 27 1.93 -3.86 -9.27
CA PHE A 27 2.43 -2.97 -8.24
C PHE A 27 2.51 -1.51 -8.70
N GLU A 28 2.56 -1.26 -9.99
CA GLU A 28 2.54 0.11 -10.51
C GLU A 28 1.22 0.81 -10.24
N ASN A 29 0.18 0.07 -9.86
CA ASN A 29 -1.09 0.66 -9.43
C ASN A 29 -1.07 1.16 -7.99
N LEU A 30 -0.12 0.70 -7.19
CA LEU A 30 -0.13 1.02 -5.75
C LEU A 30 -0.09 2.52 -5.46
N PRO A 31 0.67 3.34 -6.17
CA PRO A 31 0.65 4.79 -5.90
C PRO A 31 -0.71 5.45 -6.10
N ARG A 32 -1.63 4.77 -6.77
CA ARG A 32 -2.96 5.33 -7.00
C ARG A 32 -3.78 5.42 -5.72
N PHE A 33 -3.47 4.61 -4.71
CA PHE A 33 -4.21 4.66 -3.44
C PHE A 33 -3.31 4.75 -2.21
N THR A 34 -2.01 4.51 -2.35
CA THR A 34 -1.08 4.65 -1.21
C THR A 34 -0.44 6.03 -1.28
N ARG A 35 -0.89 6.90 -0.41
CA ARG A 35 -0.61 8.33 -0.49
C ARG A 35 0.87 8.70 -0.52
N HIS A 36 1.67 8.02 0.29
CA HIS A 36 3.07 8.39 0.44
C HIS A 36 4.00 7.64 -0.50
N LEU A 37 3.47 6.73 -1.27
CA LEU A 37 4.23 5.98 -2.25
C LEU A 37 4.25 6.78 -3.55
N LYS A 38 5.41 7.33 -3.85
CA LYS A 38 5.56 8.22 -4.99
C LYS A 38 5.56 7.48 -6.32
N ASP A 39 6.24 6.33 -6.34
CA ASP A 39 6.39 5.59 -7.57
C ASP A 39 6.73 4.13 -7.27
N VAL A 40 6.25 3.25 -8.12
CA VAL A 40 6.67 1.85 -8.12
C VAL A 40 6.93 1.47 -9.57
N ARG A 41 8.14 0.99 -9.82
CA ARG A 41 8.53 0.56 -11.15
C ARG A 41 8.82 -0.94 -11.14
N VAL A 42 8.12 -1.68 -11.98
CA VAL A 42 8.32 -3.12 -12.09
C VAL A 42 9.59 -3.38 -12.90
N ILE A 43 10.53 -4.13 -12.32
CA ILE A 43 11.80 -4.47 -12.95
C ILE A 43 11.70 -5.82 -13.66
N SER A 44 11.05 -6.78 -13.00
CA SER A 44 10.84 -8.12 -13.54
C SER A 44 9.57 -8.70 -12.91
N ASP A 45 9.24 -9.94 -13.23
CA ASP A 45 8.04 -10.59 -12.71
C ASP A 45 7.95 -10.60 -11.20
N ASN A 46 9.10 -10.66 -10.53
CA ASN A 46 9.11 -10.75 -9.07
C ASN A 46 9.88 -9.62 -8.39
N ARG A 47 10.35 -8.63 -9.14
CA ARG A 47 11.13 -7.54 -8.55
C ARG A 47 10.61 -6.18 -8.99
N SER A 48 10.60 -5.24 -8.05
CA SER A 48 10.13 -3.87 -8.30
C SER A 48 10.95 -2.88 -7.49
N HIS A 49 10.98 -1.65 -7.97
CA HIS A 49 11.67 -0.54 -7.30
C HIS A 49 10.62 0.42 -6.74
N TRP A 50 10.73 0.73 -5.46
CA TRP A 50 9.75 1.53 -4.73
C TRP A 50 10.38 2.83 -4.26
N VAL A 51 9.65 3.92 -4.41
CA VAL A 51 10.08 5.25 -3.98
C VAL A 51 8.99 5.86 -3.12
N ILE A 52 9.32 6.21 -1.89
CA ILE A 52 8.39 6.98 -1.04
C ILE A 52 8.97 8.36 -0.81
N THR A 53 8.08 9.31 -0.55
CA THR A 53 8.47 10.67 -0.22
C THR A 53 9.15 10.68 1.15
N GLY A 54 10.34 11.24 1.21
CA GLY A 54 11.08 11.37 2.45
C GLY A 54 11.06 12.80 2.97
N PRO A 55 11.83 13.05 4.03
CA PRO A 55 11.91 14.38 4.60
C PRO A 55 12.55 15.38 3.63
N LEU A 56 12.16 16.63 3.71
CA LEU A 56 12.77 17.75 2.97
C LEU A 56 12.81 17.48 1.46
N ASP A 57 11.71 16.95 0.94
CA ASP A 57 11.58 16.60 -0.49
C ASP A 57 12.54 15.53 -0.98
N GLY A 58 13.20 14.86 -0.04
CA GLY A 58 14.01 13.70 -0.38
C GLY A 58 13.16 12.48 -0.63
N THR A 59 13.80 11.37 -0.91
CA THR A 59 13.10 10.11 -1.13
C THR A 59 13.77 9.01 -0.33
N VAL A 60 12.98 7.98 -0.03
CA VAL A 60 13.46 6.72 0.53
C VAL A 60 13.14 5.67 -0.51
N GLU A 61 14.13 4.88 -0.90
CA GLU A 61 13.98 3.96 -2.02
C GLU A 61 14.48 2.57 -1.68
N TRP A 62 13.90 1.59 -2.30
CA TRP A 62 14.36 0.22 -2.18
C TRP A 62 13.82 -0.63 -3.31
N ASP A 63 14.51 -1.74 -3.54
CA ASP A 63 14.00 -2.78 -4.40
C ASP A 63 13.31 -3.81 -3.53
N ALA A 64 12.22 -4.35 -4.01
CA ALA A 64 11.49 -5.40 -3.32
C ALA A 64 11.34 -6.61 -4.24
N GLU A 65 11.25 -7.77 -3.63
CA GLU A 65 10.97 -8.99 -4.38
C GLU A 65 9.74 -9.67 -3.81
N ILE A 66 9.00 -10.34 -4.67
CA ILE A 66 7.85 -11.13 -4.27
C ILE A 66 8.38 -12.44 -3.72
N VAL A 67 7.98 -12.77 -2.50
CA VAL A 67 8.42 -13.99 -1.83
C VAL A 67 7.33 -15.05 -1.77
N ASP A 68 6.06 -14.65 -1.97
CA ASP A 68 4.96 -15.59 -2.07
C ASP A 68 3.88 -14.94 -2.92
N ASP A 69 3.30 -15.72 -3.82
CA ASP A 69 2.27 -15.21 -4.72
C ASP A 69 1.30 -16.34 -4.99
N ARG A 70 0.11 -16.22 -4.41
CA ARG A 70 -0.96 -17.17 -4.60
C ARG A 70 -2.12 -16.46 -5.26
N PRO A 71 -2.39 -16.72 -6.52
CA PRO A 71 -3.42 -15.99 -7.24
C PRO A 71 -4.73 -15.93 -6.49
N ASN A 72 -5.27 -14.73 -6.38
CA ASN A 72 -6.54 -14.42 -5.73
C ASN A 72 -6.55 -14.65 -4.21
N GLU A 73 -5.39 -14.97 -3.61
CA GLU A 73 -5.33 -15.27 -2.17
C GLU A 73 -4.31 -14.44 -1.42
N LEU A 74 -3.08 -14.32 -1.97
CA LEU A 74 -1.99 -13.74 -1.21
C LEU A 74 -0.89 -13.21 -2.12
N ILE A 75 -0.37 -12.05 -1.77
CA ILE A 75 0.89 -11.55 -2.33
C ILE A 75 1.75 -11.14 -1.14
N ALA A 76 2.98 -11.63 -1.09
CA ALA A 76 3.92 -11.23 -0.05
C ALA A 76 5.22 -10.78 -0.70
N TRP A 77 5.81 -9.73 -0.14
CA TRP A 77 7.02 -9.13 -0.68
C TRP A 77 7.94 -8.72 0.46
N LYS A 78 9.22 -8.53 0.13
CA LYS A 78 10.19 -7.99 1.08
C LYS A 78 11.24 -7.19 0.34
N SER A 79 11.87 -6.26 1.05
CA SER A 79 12.97 -5.49 0.50
C SER A 79 14.18 -6.38 0.27
N VAL A 80 14.94 -6.04 -0.76
CA VAL A 80 16.20 -6.72 -1.09
C VAL A 80 17.30 -6.11 -0.22
N PRO A 81 18.35 -6.84 0.13
CA PRO A 81 19.45 -6.28 0.90
C PRO A 81 19.99 -4.99 0.27
N GLY A 82 20.33 -4.02 1.10
CA GLY A 82 20.77 -2.72 0.64
C GLY A 82 19.69 -1.66 0.58
N ALA A 83 18.48 -2.01 1.00
CA ALA A 83 17.38 -1.05 1.04
C ALA A 83 17.64 0.05 2.06
N ASP A 84 17.12 1.23 1.78
CA ASP A 84 17.19 2.34 2.74
C ASP A 84 16.44 2.00 4.02
N VAL A 85 15.38 1.24 3.92
CA VAL A 85 14.60 0.75 5.05
C VAL A 85 14.24 -0.72 4.79
N ASP A 86 14.65 -1.60 5.70
CA ASP A 86 14.25 -3.00 5.62
C ASP A 86 12.76 -3.08 5.87
N ASN A 87 12.04 -3.72 4.96
CA ASN A 87 10.60 -3.87 5.12
C ASN A 87 10.10 -5.11 4.41
N ALA A 88 8.93 -5.56 4.86
CA ALA A 88 8.24 -6.67 4.24
C ALA A 88 6.75 -6.41 4.38
N GLY A 89 5.97 -6.99 3.50
CA GLY A 89 4.53 -6.84 3.57
C GLY A 89 3.82 -7.99 2.93
N SER A 90 2.53 -8.07 3.21
CA SER A 90 1.66 -9.04 2.55
C SER A 90 0.26 -8.48 2.46
N VAL A 91 -0.48 -8.93 1.46
CA VAL A 91 -1.88 -8.66 1.33
C VAL A 91 -2.59 -9.99 1.09
N GLN A 92 -3.63 -10.24 1.88
CA GLN A 92 -4.44 -11.45 1.75
C GLN A 92 -5.84 -11.09 1.32
N PHE A 93 -6.41 -11.92 0.46
CA PHE A 93 -7.75 -11.75 -0.06
C PHE A 93 -8.56 -12.97 0.36
N LYS A 94 -9.62 -12.74 1.13
CA LYS A 94 -10.43 -13.83 1.66
C LYS A 94 -11.89 -13.48 1.50
N ALA A 95 -12.72 -14.45 1.09
CA ALA A 95 -14.14 -14.20 0.94
C ALA A 95 -14.73 -13.71 2.25
N ALA A 96 -15.47 -12.62 2.18
CA ALA A 96 -16.15 -12.08 3.35
C ALA A 96 -17.42 -12.86 3.64
N PRO A 97 -17.82 -12.98 4.90
CA PRO A 97 -19.06 -13.67 5.23
C PRO A 97 -20.27 -13.02 4.57
N GLY A 98 -21.26 -13.81 4.23
CA GLY A 98 -22.54 -13.29 3.75
C GLY A 98 -22.47 -12.66 2.37
N ASN A 99 -21.57 -13.11 1.54
CA ASN A 99 -21.42 -12.58 0.16
C ASN A 99 -21.17 -11.08 0.11
N ARG A 100 -20.44 -10.56 1.10
CA ARG A 100 -20.14 -9.13 1.16
C ARG A 100 -18.89 -8.74 0.38
N GLY A 101 -18.41 -9.64 -0.47
CA GLY A 101 -17.21 -9.38 -1.25
C GLY A 101 -15.99 -10.04 -0.65
N THR A 102 -14.95 -9.29 -0.45
CA THR A 102 -13.65 -9.83 -0.04
C THR A 102 -13.07 -9.03 1.13
N GLU A 103 -12.56 -9.75 2.12
CA GLU A 103 -11.74 -9.15 3.16
C GLU A 103 -10.32 -9.02 2.64
N VAL A 104 -9.78 -7.81 2.71
CA VAL A 104 -8.41 -7.51 2.28
C VAL A 104 -7.63 -7.17 3.54
N LYS A 105 -6.65 -8.01 3.85
CA LYS A 105 -5.84 -7.84 5.05
C LYS A 105 -4.41 -7.51 4.65
N VAL A 106 -3.92 -6.38 5.11
CA VAL A 106 -2.55 -5.94 4.85
C VAL A 106 -1.75 -6.03 6.14
N VAL A 107 -0.58 -6.65 6.04
CA VAL A 107 0.38 -6.68 7.14
C VAL A 107 1.67 -6.09 6.61
N THR A 108 2.22 -5.10 7.29
CA THR A 108 3.53 -4.55 6.95
C THR A 108 4.43 -4.60 8.16
N VAL A 109 5.70 -4.88 7.91
CA VAL A 109 6.72 -4.91 8.95
C VAL A 109 7.90 -4.11 8.43
N TYR A 110 8.43 -3.20 9.23
CA TYR A 110 9.63 -2.49 8.82
C TYR A 110 10.52 -2.22 10.02
N ASN A 111 11.83 -2.10 9.72
CA ASN A 111 12.88 -1.88 10.71
C ASN A 111 13.55 -0.56 10.39
N PRO A 112 13.16 0.53 11.09
CA PRO A 112 13.83 1.81 10.84
C PRO A 112 15.27 1.75 11.32
N PRO A 113 16.23 2.10 10.49
CA PRO A 113 17.64 2.06 10.91
C PRO A 113 17.87 3.04 12.05
N GLY A 114 18.25 2.51 13.21
CA GLY A 114 18.44 3.34 14.40
C GLY A 114 17.20 4.08 14.86
N GLY A 115 16.05 3.74 14.31
CA GLY A 115 14.79 4.39 14.65
C GLY A 115 14.61 5.78 14.07
N VAL A 116 15.62 6.30 13.39
CA VAL A 116 15.62 7.71 12.94
C VAL A 116 14.71 7.92 11.74
N ILE A 117 14.86 7.10 10.70
CA ILE A 117 14.07 7.27 9.49
C ILE A 117 12.58 7.04 9.77
N GLY A 118 12.26 6.01 10.55
CA GLY A 118 10.88 5.74 10.91
C GLY A 118 10.22 6.89 11.65
N ASN A 119 10.93 7.48 12.60
CA ASN A 119 10.42 8.62 13.34
C ASN A 119 10.23 9.84 12.46
N MET A 120 11.17 10.07 11.55
CA MET A 120 11.07 11.20 10.64
C MET A 120 9.90 11.06 9.69
N LEU A 121 9.67 9.86 9.19
CA LEU A 121 8.53 9.62 8.32
C LEU A 121 7.20 9.84 9.04
N ALA A 122 7.09 9.35 10.27
CA ALA A 122 5.89 9.54 11.06
C ALA A 122 5.61 11.02 11.32
N LYS A 123 6.66 11.77 11.65
CA LYS A 123 6.52 13.21 11.89
C LYS A 123 6.16 13.97 10.62
N LEU A 124 6.78 13.59 9.52
CA LEU A 124 6.54 14.26 8.25
C LEU A 124 5.10 14.11 7.79
N PHE A 125 4.55 12.93 7.95
CA PHE A 125 3.21 12.64 7.46
C PHE A 125 2.11 12.98 8.47
N GLY A 126 2.48 13.22 9.72
CA GLY A 126 1.51 13.61 10.74
C GLY A 126 0.58 12.49 11.17
N GLU A 127 0.90 11.25 10.83
CA GLU A 127 0.06 10.11 11.13
C GLU A 127 0.90 8.93 11.59
N SER A 128 0.26 8.05 12.39
CA SER A 128 0.89 6.80 12.73
C SER A 128 0.88 5.86 11.51
N PRO A 129 1.79 4.89 11.46
CA PRO A 129 1.77 3.90 10.38
C PRO A 129 0.43 3.16 10.28
N GLU A 130 -0.20 2.88 11.42
CA GLU A 130 -1.50 2.21 11.41
C GLU A 130 -2.56 3.05 10.72
N GLN A 131 -2.57 4.34 10.99
CA GLN A 131 -3.53 5.23 10.38
C GLN A 131 -3.26 5.36 8.88
N GLN A 132 -1.99 5.43 8.49
CA GLN A 132 -1.63 5.51 7.07
C GLN A 132 -2.13 4.30 6.30
N ILE A 133 -1.89 3.10 6.82
CA ILE A 133 -2.33 1.88 6.15
C ILE A 133 -3.86 1.80 6.12
N GLY A 134 -4.52 2.20 7.21
CA GLY A 134 -5.97 2.23 7.25
C GLY A 134 -6.55 3.16 6.20
N ASP A 135 -5.97 4.35 6.08
CA ASP A 135 -6.42 5.32 5.08
C ASP A 135 -6.15 4.84 3.66
N ASP A 136 -4.99 4.20 3.44
CA ASP A 136 -4.67 3.64 2.13
C ASP A 136 -5.68 2.56 1.75
N LEU A 137 -6.05 1.69 2.68
CA LEU A 137 -7.05 0.66 2.42
C LEU A 137 -8.42 1.26 2.14
N ALA A 138 -8.77 2.35 2.83
CA ALA A 138 -10.03 3.04 2.57
C ALA A 138 -10.04 3.61 1.15
N ARG A 139 -8.92 4.16 0.70
CA ARG A 139 -8.81 4.65 -0.68
C ARG A 139 -8.86 3.50 -1.69
N PHE A 140 -8.23 2.38 -1.38
CA PHE A 140 -8.30 1.20 -2.23
C PHE A 140 -9.75 0.74 -2.38
N LYS A 141 -10.49 0.71 -1.28
CA LYS A 141 -11.91 0.35 -1.31
C LYS A 141 -12.70 1.30 -2.19
N MET A 142 -12.51 2.60 -2.03
CA MET A 142 -13.20 3.58 -2.88
C MET A 142 -12.86 3.38 -4.36
N LEU A 143 -11.59 3.18 -4.65
CA LEU A 143 -11.14 3.01 -6.02
C LEU A 143 -11.76 1.76 -6.65
N MET A 144 -11.79 0.66 -5.91
CA MET A 144 -12.30 -0.58 -6.46
C MET A 144 -13.82 -0.61 -6.54
N GLU A 145 -14.52 -0.05 -5.57
CA GLU A 145 -15.97 -0.08 -5.56
C GLU A 145 -16.59 1.01 -6.46
N ALA A 146 -16.01 2.19 -6.46
CA ALA A 146 -16.57 3.34 -7.17
C ALA A 146 -15.80 3.75 -8.41
N GLY A 147 -14.59 3.19 -8.60
CA GLY A 147 -13.75 3.55 -9.74
C GLY A 147 -12.98 4.84 -9.54
N GLU A 148 -13.16 5.50 -8.40
CA GLU A 148 -12.43 6.74 -8.14
C GLU A 148 -12.31 6.97 -6.64
N ILE A 149 -11.38 7.84 -6.27
CA ILE A 149 -11.16 8.18 -4.88
C ILE A 149 -11.77 9.55 -4.62
N ALA A 150 -12.70 9.61 -3.66
CA ALA A 150 -13.28 10.88 -3.24
C ALA A 150 -12.22 11.66 -2.46
N THR A 151 -12.00 12.90 -2.85
CA THR A 151 -11.02 13.76 -2.21
C THR A 151 -11.47 15.20 -2.29
N ASN A 152 -11.03 16.02 -1.34
CA ASN A 152 -11.27 17.45 -1.37
C ASN A 152 -10.12 18.20 -2.01
N ASP A 153 -9.02 17.54 -2.27
CA ASP A 153 -7.83 18.19 -2.80
C ASP A 153 -7.98 18.47 -4.28
N GLY A 154 -7.97 19.77 -4.62
CA GLY A 154 -8.06 20.17 -6.03
C GLY A 154 -9.32 19.70 -6.72
N GLN A 155 -10.28 19.25 -5.98
CA GLN A 155 -11.50 18.73 -6.57
C GLN A 155 -12.44 19.88 -6.91
N PRO A 156 -12.88 19.95 -8.16
CA PRO A 156 -13.93 20.91 -8.48
C PRO A 156 -15.18 20.53 -7.72
N SER A 157 -15.84 21.48 -7.22
CA SER A 157 -17.10 21.17 -6.56
C SER A 157 -18.09 20.64 -7.57
N GLY A 158 -18.43 19.49 -7.46
CA GLY A 158 -19.32 18.94 -8.39
C GLY A 158 -18.72 18.16 -9.49
N HIS A 159 -18.40 18.15 -9.72
CA HIS A 159 -17.95 17.59 -10.54
C HIS A 159 -17.78 16.75 -11.00
N SER A 160 -17.86 16.67 -11.17
CA SER A 160 -17.48 15.98 -11.51
C SER A 160 -17.17 15.33 -12.08
N HIS A 161 -17.21 15.27 -12.23
CA HIS A 161 -16.76 14.67 -12.62
C HIS A 161 -16.66 14.03 -13.30
N SER A 162 -16.82 14.04 -13.41
CA SER A 162 -16.61 13.59 -14.00
C SER A 162 -16.29 13.17 -14.76
N LYS A 163 -16.07 13.06 -14.98
CA LYS A 163 -15.70 12.81 -15.58
C LYS A 163 -15.40 12.15 -16.12
N ASP A 164 -15.48 11.94 -16.07
CA ASP A 164 -15.22 11.54 -16.40
C ASP A 164 -15.05 11.28 -16.86
#